data_a41092f190902f226ad3e6edeffe9733
#
_entry.id   a41092f190902f226ad3e6edeffe9733
#
_cell.length_a   1.000
_cell.length_b   1.000
_cell.length_c   1.000
_cell.angle_alpha   90.00
_cell.angle_beta   90.00
_cell.angle_gamma   90.00
#
_symmetry.space_group_name_H-M   'P 1'
#
loop_
_entity.id
_entity.type
_entity.pdbx_description
1 polymer ?
#
loop_
_entity_poly.entity_id
_entity_poly.type
_entity_poly.pdbx_seq_one_letter_code
_entity_poly.pdbx_strand_id
1 'polypeptide(L)'
;MFEFANGLLLALFAAAVFDLAAAWRRTGSVQAAFGWLWHKEHPLFGDWLWPRRQALATPLFAAGLALYEANVVFCNSMARENWAWVQGTLSPLLEWTAFLCFGAKILLCTRYSWRGLGLAGALYFIARWVHFNSHNIWFIGIVVAILAAKDVDLCRALRAFFAAGAAATAVVLALHFAGIVAPDMVSERVGEYRSTFGYGHPNTFGGLVVGLLLAWVMLRARHLRWADAAVSAAVGVFLWEGPACRTAALSAFFLTLLLAAALVRPSVFRGRPVPWLAALSVAVVGAVSYLLPLGLVKCGPWNNDFGPPWLARIDGALTNRLSMTWMAYRVHDIKIAGQVLSDWPALDNSFAFMLYQFGPVMAAIIAALFAAALWGLFRSGKTVWGCCLLAMLVYSFAECQSFHLTTNPTALLLCGAVFAMPPNRWGEASPS
;
A
#
# COMPACT_ATOMS: atom_id res chain seq x y z
N MET A 1 10.74 14.18 -7.07
CA MET A 1 10.32 12.80 -7.47
C MET A 1 10.48 12.50 -8.95
N PHE A 2 10.06 13.38 -9.85
CA PHE A 2 10.16 13.17 -11.31
C PHE A 2 11.61 12.95 -11.78
N GLU A 3 12.54 13.78 -11.33
CA GLU A 3 13.98 13.66 -11.65
C GLU A 3 14.62 12.41 -11.04
N PHE A 4 14.24 12.06 -9.80
CA PHE A 4 14.67 10.82 -9.16
C PHE A 4 14.25 9.59 -9.98
N ALA A 5 13.00 9.57 -10.43
CA ALA A 5 12.45 8.48 -11.21
C ALA A 5 13.17 8.30 -12.55
N ASN A 6 13.52 9.40 -13.23
CA ASN A 6 14.31 9.36 -14.46
C ASN A 6 15.75 8.91 -14.20
N GLY A 7 16.36 9.42 -13.14
CA GLY A 7 17.70 9.02 -12.72
C GLY A 7 17.79 7.53 -12.39
N LEU A 8 16.79 6.99 -11.71
CA LEU A 8 16.74 5.56 -11.39
C LEU A 8 16.63 4.69 -12.65
N LEU A 9 15.79 5.07 -13.62
CA LEU A 9 15.69 4.33 -14.90
C LEU A 9 17.01 4.37 -15.68
N LEU A 10 17.64 5.53 -15.76
CA LEU A 10 18.93 5.68 -16.44
C LEU A 10 20.01 4.82 -15.78
N ALA A 11 20.06 4.80 -14.45
CA ALA A 11 20.99 3.98 -13.68
C ALA A 11 20.73 2.48 -13.87
N LEU A 12 19.49 2.04 -13.91
CA LEU A 12 19.13 0.64 -14.20
C LEU A 12 19.51 0.24 -15.61
N PHE A 13 19.31 1.11 -16.60
CA PHE A 13 19.75 0.87 -17.97
C PHE A 13 21.28 0.77 -18.07
N ALA A 14 22.01 1.69 -17.46
CA ALA A 14 23.46 1.67 -17.42
C ALA A 14 24.00 0.38 -16.75
N ALA A 15 23.37 -0.04 -15.64
CA ALA A 15 23.69 -1.30 -14.96
C ALA A 15 23.46 -2.51 -15.87
N ALA A 16 22.34 -2.56 -16.60
CA ALA A 16 22.04 -3.66 -17.52
C ALA A 16 23.07 -3.76 -18.66
N VAL A 17 23.49 -2.63 -19.23
CA VAL A 17 24.53 -2.57 -20.27
C VAL A 17 25.88 -3.05 -19.72
N PHE A 18 26.25 -2.59 -18.52
CA PHE A 18 27.47 -3.02 -17.84
C PHE A 18 27.48 -4.53 -17.57
N ASP A 19 26.37 -5.07 -17.04
CA ASP A 19 26.25 -6.49 -16.73
C ASP A 19 26.28 -7.37 -17.99
N LEU A 20 25.69 -6.88 -19.11
CA LEU A 20 25.78 -7.56 -20.39
C LEU A 20 27.22 -7.64 -20.89
N ALA A 21 27.96 -6.54 -20.82
CA ALA A 21 29.35 -6.51 -21.23
C ALA A 21 30.24 -7.44 -20.37
N ALA A 22 29.98 -7.45 -19.05
CA ALA A 22 30.70 -8.33 -18.12
C ALA A 22 30.38 -9.83 -18.35
N ALA A 23 29.09 -10.14 -18.57
CA ALA A 23 28.67 -11.51 -18.87
C ALA A 23 29.19 -11.98 -20.24
N TRP A 24 29.19 -11.12 -21.25
CA TRP A 24 29.79 -11.45 -22.56
C TRP A 24 31.26 -11.77 -22.46
N ARG A 25 32.03 -10.98 -21.71
CA ARG A 25 33.46 -11.31 -21.46
C ARG A 25 33.68 -12.68 -20.79
N ARG A 26 32.73 -13.10 -19.93
CA ARG A 26 32.80 -14.40 -19.23
C ARG A 26 32.38 -15.58 -20.10
N THR A 27 31.38 -15.40 -20.96
CA THR A 27 30.73 -16.49 -21.72
C THR A 27 31.24 -16.63 -23.16
N GLY A 28 31.95 -15.63 -23.65
CA GLY A 28 32.47 -15.58 -25.03
C GLY A 28 31.44 -15.34 -26.11
N SER A 29 30.13 -15.35 -25.81
CA SER A 29 29.09 -15.05 -26.78
C SER A 29 27.96 -14.24 -26.17
N VAL A 30 27.36 -13.32 -26.96
CA VAL A 30 26.22 -12.48 -26.54
C VAL A 30 25.00 -13.33 -26.21
N GLN A 31 24.75 -14.40 -27.00
CA GLN A 31 23.60 -15.27 -26.75
C GLN A 31 23.70 -16.04 -25.44
N ALA A 32 24.89 -16.57 -25.13
CA ALA A 32 25.15 -17.29 -23.85
C ALA A 32 25.09 -16.30 -22.66
N ALA A 33 25.62 -15.08 -22.83
CA ALA A 33 25.54 -14.03 -21.83
C ALA A 33 24.07 -13.65 -21.53
N PHE A 34 23.25 -13.44 -22.58
CA PHE A 34 21.83 -13.13 -22.44
C PHE A 34 21.07 -14.25 -21.72
N GLY A 35 21.26 -15.52 -22.12
CA GLY A 35 20.64 -16.67 -21.48
C GLY A 35 21.01 -16.80 -20.00
N TRP A 36 22.27 -16.53 -19.65
CA TRP A 36 22.75 -16.54 -18.28
C TRP A 36 22.09 -15.43 -17.44
N LEU A 37 22.07 -14.19 -17.92
CA LEU A 37 21.48 -13.03 -17.26
C LEU A 37 19.96 -13.16 -17.13
N TRP A 38 19.28 -13.80 -18.09
CA TRP A 38 17.84 -13.95 -18.11
C TRP A 38 17.30 -14.77 -16.94
N HIS A 39 18.02 -15.82 -16.55
CA HIS A 39 17.58 -16.79 -15.55
C HIS A 39 18.27 -16.66 -14.20
N LYS A 40 19.53 -16.23 -14.20
CA LYS A 40 20.34 -16.22 -12.98
C LYS A 40 20.31 -14.85 -12.31
N GLU A 41 19.98 -14.83 -11.02
CA GLU A 41 20.06 -13.62 -10.21
C GLU A 41 21.53 -13.24 -9.95
N HIS A 42 21.85 -11.97 -10.21
CA HIS A 42 23.16 -11.37 -10.00
C HIS A 42 23.00 -9.93 -9.48
N PRO A 43 23.98 -9.41 -8.71
CA PRO A 43 23.96 -8.02 -8.29
C PRO A 43 24.28 -7.11 -9.49
N LEU A 44 23.60 -5.97 -9.55
CA LEU A 44 23.92 -4.93 -10.54
C LEU A 44 25.33 -4.38 -10.28
N PHE A 45 26.04 -3.99 -11.33
CA PHE A 45 27.43 -3.52 -11.29
C PHE A 45 28.44 -4.57 -10.78
N GLY A 46 28.11 -5.86 -10.93
CA GLY A 46 29.00 -6.97 -10.60
C GLY A 46 29.10 -7.31 -9.10
N ASP A 47 29.94 -8.29 -8.78
CA ASP A 47 30.04 -8.88 -7.44
C ASP A 47 30.92 -8.06 -6.45
N TRP A 48 31.37 -6.88 -6.85
CA TRP A 48 32.23 -6.03 -6.04
C TRP A 48 31.60 -5.70 -4.68
N LEU A 49 32.27 -6.05 -3.59
CA LEU A 49 31.83 -5.88 -2.20
C LEU A 49 30.42 -6.44 -1.91
N TRP A 50 29.98 -7.46 -2.67
CA TRP A 50 28.61 -7.97 -2.55
C TRP A 50 28.22 -8.35 -1.11
N PRO A 51 29.01 -9.05 -0.28
CA PRO A 51 28.61 -9.38 1.09
C PRO A 51 28.30 -8.15 1.95
N ARG A 52 29.08 -7.05 1.79
CA ARG A 52 28.84 -5.79 2.50
C ARG A 52 27.59 -5.09 1.98
N ARG A 53 27.40 -5.07 0.67
CA ARG A 53 26.21 -4.49 0.01
C ARG A 53 24.95 -5.23 0.43
N GLN A 54 24.96 -6.55 0.49
CA GLN A 54 23.85 -7.38 0.94
C GLN A 54 23.49 -7.10 2.41
N ALA A 55 24.49 -6.94 3.29
CA ALA A 55 24.26 -6.62 4.69
C ALA A 55 23.55 -5.27 4.89
N LEU A 56 23.71 -4.32 3.97
CA LEU A 56 23.05 -3.00 3.99
C LEU A 56 21.62 -3.04 3.42
N ALA A 57 21.17 -4.11 2.77
CA ALA A 57 19.87 -4.15 2.08
C ALA A 57 18.69 -3.85 3.03
N THR A 58 18.61 -4.61 4.14
CA THR A 58 17.53 -4.38 5.12
C THR A 58 17.67 -3.05 5.89
N PRO A 59 18.84 -2.64 6.40
CA PRO A 59 19.02 -1.34 7.03
C PRO A 59 18.63 -0.15 6.14
N LEU A 60 19.08 -0.12 4.89
CA LEU A 60 18.72 0.96 3.94
C LEU A 60 17.23 1.01 3.68
N PHE A 61 16.61 -0.15 3.42
CA PHE A 61 15.17 -0.21 3.21
C PHE A 61 14.40 0.23 4.45
N ALA A 62 14.78 -0.25 5.63
CA ALA A 62 14.16 0.11 6.90
C ALA A 62 14.28 1.61 7.22
N ALA A 63 15.45 2.20 6.96
CA ALA A 63 15.66 3.64 7.10
C ALA A 63 14.78 4.44 6.14
N GLY A 64 14.76 4.07 4.85
CA GLY A 64 13.89 4.70 3.86
C GLY A 64 12.41 4.60 4.23
N LEU A 65 11.97 3.42 4.70
CA LEU A 65 10.60 3.19 5.11
C LEU A 65 10.21 4.00 6.35
N ALA A 66 11.10 4.09 7.34
CA ALA A 66 10.88 4.89 8.56
C ALA A 66 10.82 6.40 8.26
N LEU A 67 11.71 6.90 7.40
CA LEU A 67 11.71 8.30 6.98
C LEU A 67 10.46 8.65 6.16
N TYR A 68 10.06 7.76 5.24
CA TYR A 68 8.84 7.92 4.47
C TYR A 68 7.61 7.97 5.38
N GLU A 69 7.52 7.03 6.33
CA GLU A 69 6.42 6.95 7.29
C GLU A 69 6.36 8.20 8.19
N ALA A 70 7.50 8.61 8.77
CA ALA A 70 7.58 9.82 9.58
C ALA A 70 7.17 11.06 8.78
N ASN A 71 7.57 11.17 7.51
CA ASN A 71 7.16 12.23 6.62
C ASN A 71 5.65 12.24 6.42
N VAL A 72 5.06 11.12 6.03
CA VAL A 72 3.63 11.05 5.73
C VAL A 72 2.81 11.33 7.00
N VAL A 73 3.18 10.76 8.14
CA VAL A 73 2.43 10.92 9.40
C VAL A 73 2.53 12.35 9.93
N PHE A 74 3.74 12.90 10.04
CA PHE A 74 3.96 14.22 10.63
C PHE A 74 3.60 15.35 9.65
N CYS A 75 4.06 15.26 8.41
CA CYS A 75 3.89 16.33 7.43
C CYS A 75 2.50 16.37 6.78
N ASN A 76 1.64 15.34 6.97
CA ASN A 76 0.22 15.40 6.60
C ASN A 76 -0.71 15.73 7.80
N SER A 77 -0.14 16.07 8.94
CA SER A 77 -0.88 16.61 10.08
C SER A 77 -1.11 18.11 9.94
N MET A 78 -1.92 18.68 10.84
CA MET A 78 -2.13 20.13 10.92
C MET A 78 -0.85 20.93 11.21
N ALA A 79 0.23 20.28 11.66
CA ALA A 79 1.56 20.90 11.76
C ALA A 79 2.05 21.49 10.42
N ARG A 80 1.64 20.90 9.30
CA ARG A 80 1.93 21.41 7.96
C ARG A 80 1.33 22.80 7.70
N GLU A 81 0.12 23.02 8.19
CA GLU A 81 -0.60 24.29 8.00
C GLU A 81 -0.10 25.35 8.98
N ASN A 82 0.27 24.95 10.18
CA ASN A 82 0.76 25.85 11.21
C ASN A 82 2.21 26.29 10.99
N TRP A 83 3.04 25.45 10.38
CA TRP A 83 4.47 25.70 10.23
C TRP A 83 4.94 25.52 8.78
N ALA A 84 5.14 26.62 8.07
CA ALA A 84 5.56 26.62 6.66
C ALA A 84 6.86 25.82 6.41
N TRP A 85 7.79 25.78 7.39
CA TRP A 85 9.04 25.02 7.28
C TRP A 85 8.80 23.50 7.22
N VAL A 86 7.69 22.99 7.80
CA VAL A 86 7.33 21.58 7.72
C VAL A 86 7.07 21.19 6.28
N GLN A 87 6.29 22.00 5.56
CA GLN A 87 5.98 21.76 4.15
C GLN A 87 7.16 22.09 3.23
N GLY A 88 7.83 23.24 3.45
CA GLY A 88 8.82 23.78 2.54
C GLY A 88 10.20 23.13 2.67
N THR A 89 10.55 22.59 3.84
CA THR A 89 11.90 22.07 4.11
C THR A 89 11.90 20.65 4.63
N LEU A 90 11.16 20.36 5.71
CA LEU A 90 11.23 19.06 6.37
C LEU A 90 10.66 17.95 5.50
N SER A 91 9.48 18.15 4.95
CA SER A 91 8.82 17.13 4.11
C SER A 91 9.65 16.76 2.88
N PRO A 92 10.14 17.70 2.06
CA PRO A 92 11.03 17.39 0.95
C PRO A 92 12.31 16.67 1.38
N LEU A 93 12.93 17.10 2.48
CA LEU A 93 14.16 16.47 2.99
C LEU A 93 13.93 15.00 3.37
N LEU A 94 12.90 14.72 4.15
CA LEU A 94 12.54 13.34 4.55
C LEU A 94 12.18 12.49 3.34
N GLU A 95 11.38 13.02 2.42
CA GLU A 95 10.95 12.35 1.22
C GLU A 95 12.13 11.99 0.31
N TRP A 96 12.98 12.95 -0.04
CA TRP A 96 14.15 12.72 -0.87
C TRP A 96 15.12 11.73 -0.24
N THR A 97 15.36 11.84 1.07
CA THR A 97 16.23 10.89 1.79
C THR A 97 15.67 9.49 1.77
N ALA A 98 14.34 9.32 1.97
CA ALA A 98 13.69 8.03 1.88
C ALA A 98 13.84 7.40 0.49
N PHE A 99 13.61 8.20 -0.57
CA PHE A 99 13.76 7.71 -1.95
C PHE A 99 15.21 7.42 -2.33
N LEU A 100 16.16 8.18 -1.82
CA LEU A 100 17.60 7.86 -1.99
C LEU A 100 17.96 6.52 -1.32
N CYS A 101 17.42 6.25 -0.13
CA CYS A 101 17.58 4.95 0.53
C CYS A 101 16.98 3.81 -0.30
N PHE A 102 15.75 3.96 -0.82
CA PHE A 102 15.14 2.97 -1.70
C PHE A 102 15.91 2.77 -2.99
N GLY A 103 16.34 3.85 -3.65
CA GLY A 103 17.14 3.80 -4.87
C GLY A 103 18.49 3.13 -4.66
N ALA A 104 19.22 3.49 -3.61
CA ALA A 104 20.48 2.86 -3.24
C ALA A 104 20.28 1.35 -2.96
N LYS A 105 19.21 0.98 -2.27
CA LYS A 105 18.86 -0.42 -2.02
C LYS A 105 18.57 -1.18 -3.32
N ILE A 106 17.76 -0.62 -4.21
CA ILE A 106 17.43 -1.23 -5.51
C ILE A 106 18.70 -1.44 -6.34
N LEU A 107 19.52 -0.41 -6.47
CA LEU A 107 20.69 -0.44 -7.37
C LEU A 107 21.87 -1.21 -6.80
N LEU A 108 22.16 -1.06 -5.51
CA LEU A 108 23.39 -1.54 -4.93
C LEU A 108 23.26 -2.82 -4.11
N CYS A 109 22.09 -3.07 -3.51
CA CYS A 109 21.90 -4.09 -2.49
C CYS A 109 20.90 -5.19 -2.90
N THR A 110 20.60 -5.34 -4.19
CA THR A 110 19.62 -6.32 -4.67
C THR A 110 20.21 -7.14 -5.83
N ARG A 111 19.87 -8.43 -5.87
CA ARG A 111 20.15 -9.30 -7.02
C ARG A 111 18.93 -9.36 -7.93
N TYR A 112 19.15 -9.32 -9.22
CA TYR A 112 18.10 -9.44 -10.23
C TYR A 112 18.51 -10.46 -11.29
N SER A 113 17.56 -11.26 -11.76
CA SER A 113 17.61 -11.81 -13.11
C SER A 113 17.10 -10.75 -14.10
N TRP A 114 17.50 -10.79 -15.34
CA TRP A 114 16.99 -9.87 -16.35
C TRP A 114 15.48 -10.00 -16.53
N ARG A 115 14.93 -11.20 -16.36
CA ARG A 115 13.48 -11.39 -16.32
C ARG A 115 12.83 -10.57 -15.20
N GLY A 116 13.38 -10.66 -13.98
CA GLY A 116 12.87 -9.90 -12.82
C GLY A 116 13.04 -8.39 -13.01
N LEU A 117 14.17 -7.96 -13.56
CA LEU A 117 14.45 -6.56 -13.88
C LEU A 117 13.49 -6.02 -14.95
N GLY A 118 13.20 -6.84 -15.98
CA GLY A 118 12.23 -6.49 -17.03
C GLY A 118 10.81 -6.32 -16.49
N LEU A 119 10.35 -7.23 -15.60
CA LEU A 119 9.04 -7.12 -14.95
C LEU A 119 8.96 -5.88 -14.05
N ALA A 120 10.00 -5.64 -13.23
CA ALA A 120 10.08 -4.46 -12.39
C ALA A 120 10.11 -3.16 -13.20
N GLY A 121 10.89 -3.14 -14.27
CA GLY A 121 10.99 -2.01 -15.20
C GLY A 121 9.68 -1.75 -15.92
N ALA A 122 8.98 -2.79 -16.39
CA ALA A 122 7.67 -2.67 -17.01
C ALA A 122 6.63 -2.11 -16.03
N LEU A 123 6.56 -2.65 -14.81
CA LEU A 123 5.67 -2.13 -13.77
C LEU A 123 5.98 -0.66 -13.46
N TYR A 124 7.26 -0.33 -13.31
CA TYR A 124 7.68 1.03 -13.04
C TYR A 124 7.35 1.99 -14.21
N PHE A 125 7.57 1.57 -15.45
CA PHE A 125 7.24 2.35 -16.65
C PHE A 125 5.74 2.63 -16.74
N ILE A 126 4.89 1.60 -16.53
CA ILE A 126 3.44 1.77 -16.52
C ILE A 126 3.00 2.68 -15.36
N ALA A 127 3.56 2.48 -14.16
CA ALA A 127 3.26 3.34 -13.01
C ALA A 127 3.62 4.81 -13.27
N ARG A 128 4.76 5.03 -13.95
CA ARG A 128 5.17 6.37 -14.34
C ARG A 128 4.27 7.00 -15.38
N TRP A 129 3.83 6.22 -16.37
CA TRP A 129 2.87 6.67 -17.37
C TRP A 129 1.54 7.07 -16.72
N VAL A 130 1.05 6.25 -15.78
CA VAL A 130 -0.12 6.57 -14.96
C VAL A 130 0.10 7.83 -14.14
N HIS A 131 1.25 7.96 -13.46
CA HIS A 131 1.57 9.17 -12.70
C HIS A 131 1.57 10.43 -13.56
N PHE A 132 2.12 10.36 -14.77
CA PHE A 132 2.12 11.49 -15.72
C PHE A 132 0.71 11.97 -16.07
N ASN A 133 -0.25 11.03 -16.21
CA ASN A 133 -1.63 11.35 -16.60
C ASN A 133 -2.52 11.68 -15.38
N SER A 134 -2.27 11.07 -14.22
CA SER A 134 -3.12 11.21 -13.03
C SER A 134 -2.61 12.22 -12.01
N HIS A 135 -1.35 12.65 -12.15
CA HIS A 135 -0.61 13.49 -11.19
C HIS A 135 -0.56 12.91 -9.76
N ASN A 136 -0.87 11.61 -9.60
CA ASN A 136 -0.87 10.96 -8.30
C ASN A 136 0.54 10.55 -7.87
N ILE A 137 1.15 11.37 -7.00
CA ILE A 137 2.52 11.18 -6.52
C ILE A 137 2.64 10.00 -5.53
N TRP A 138 1.59 9.72 -4.76
CA TRP A 138 1.58 8.64 -3.78
C TRP A 138 1.71 7.27 -4.42
N PHE A 139 1.13 7.11 -5.60
CA PHE A 139 1.15 5.87 -6.33
C PHE A 139 2.57 5.46 -6.76
N ILE A 140 3.36 6.40 -7.29
CA ILE A 140 4.75 6.07 -7.69
C ILE A 140 5.62 5.74 -6.48
N GLY A 141 5.34 6.39 -5.33
CA GLY A 141 6.02 6.12 -4.06
C GLY A 141 5.84 4.68 -3.59
N ILE A 142 4.60 4.18 -3.59
CA ILE A 142 4.32 2.79 -3.18
C ILE A 142 4.94 1.78 -4.14
N VAL A 143 4.94 2.05 -5.46
CA VAL A 143 5.58 1.18 -6.44
C VAL A 143 7.09 1.09 -6.20
N VAL A 144 7.77 2.21 -5.97
CA VAL A 144 9.21 2.22 -5.64
C VAL A 144 9.48 1.45 -4.36
N ALA A 145 8.66 1.62 -3.31
CA ALA A 145 8.80 0.87 -2.06
C ALA A 145 8.59 -0.64 -2.26
N ILE A 146 7.61 -1.06 -3.07
CA ILE A 146 7.38 -2.47 -3.42
C ILE A 146 8.61 -3.04 -4.14
N LEU A 147 9.18 -2.33 -5.10
CA LEU A 147 10.37 -2.78 -5.82
C LEU A 147 11.60 -2.85 -4.90
N ALA A 148 11.73 -1.90 -3.98
CA ALA A 148 12.80 -1.89 -2.99
C ALA A 148 12.68 -3.00 -1.94
N ALA A 149 11.49 -3.58 -1.70
CA ALA A 149 11.25 -4.61 -0.71
C ALA A 149 11.80 -6.01 -1.08
N LYS A 150 12.34 -6.19 -2.32
CA LYS A 150 12.93 -7.47 -2.72
C LYS A 150 14.12 -7.83 -1.82
N ASP A 151 14.17 -9.09 -1.36
CA ASP A 151 15.26 -9.63 -0.54
C ASP A 151 15.54 -8.89 0.78
N VAL A 152 14.49 -8.32 1.39
CA VAL A 152 14.53 -7.60 2.66
C VAL A 152 13.93 -8.45 3.78
N ASP A 153 14.50 -8.39 4.99
CA ASP A 153 13.82 -8.83 6.21
C ASP A 153 12.66 -7.85 6.51
N LEU A 154 11.48 -8.21 6.04
CA LEU A 154 10.30 -7.36 6.17
C LEU A 154 9.90 -7.15 7.64
N CYS A 155 10.18 -8.11 8.53
CA CYS A 155 9.90 -7.93 9.95
C CYS A 155 10.77 -6.82 10.57
N ARG A 156 12.05 -6.72 10.16
CA ARG A 156 12.91 -5.62 10.61
C ARG A 156 12.46 -4.28 10.03
N ALA A 157 12.11 -4.26 8.76
CA ALA A 157 11.60 -3.07 8.10
C ALA A 157 10.28 -2.57 8.71
N LEU A 158 9.34 -3.49 8.97
CA LEU A 158 8.07 -3.16 9.61
C LEU A 158 8.22 -2.68 11.06
N ARG A 159 9.25 -3.13 11.80
CA ARG A 159 9.56 -2.55 13.12
C ARG A 159 9.95 -1.09 13.01
N ALA A 160 10.78 -0.75 12.02
CA ALA A 160 11.20 0.63 11.79
C ALA A 160 10.00 1.49 11.35
N PHE A 161 9.17 0.98 10.45
CA PHE A 161 7.92 1.61 10.03
C PHE A 161 6.99 1.88 11.22
N PHE A 162 6.69 0.84 12.01
CA PHE A 162 5.81 0.95 13.18
C PHE A 162 6.36 1.94 14.22
N ALA A 163 7.66 1.86 14.53
CA ALA A 163 8.28 2.75 15.50
C ALA A 163 8.25 4.21 15.04
N ALA A 164 8.58 4.47 13.76
CA ALA A 164 8.56 5.81 13.20
C ALA A 164 7.12 6.38 13.14
N GLY A 165 6.15 5.59 12.64
CA GLY A 165 4.76 5.99 12.56
C GLY A 165 4.14 6.23 13.93
N ALA A 166 4.37 5.32 14.90
CA ALA A 166 3.88 5.48 16.26
C ALA A 166 4.49 6.70 16.96
N ALA A 167 5.80 6.93 16.81
CA ALA A 167 6.47 8.10 17.38
C ALA A 167 5.95 9.41 16.75
N ALA A 168 5.85 9.47 15.42
CA ALA A 168 5.33 10.65 14.73
C ALA A 168 3.86 10.92 15.11
N THR A 169 3.02 9.86 15.19
CA THR A 169 1.62 9.98 15.64
C THR A 169 1.56 10.48 17.09
N ALA A 170 2.39 9.94 18.00
CA ALA A 170 2.43 10.40 19.39
C ALA A 170 2.82 11.88 19.49
N VAL A 171 3.76 12.35 18.67
CA VAL A 171 4.13 13.77 18.60
C VAL A 171 2.95 14.61 18.13
N VAL A 172 2.26 14.22 17.05
CA VAL A 172 1.08 14.95 16.54
C VAL A 172 -0.02 15.02 17.60
N LEU A 173 -0.32 13.90 18.27
CA LEU A 173 -1.31 13.86 19.35
C LEU A 173 -0.91 14.75 20.54
N ALA A 174 0.37 14.73 20.94
CA ALA A 174 0.87 15.59 22.01
C ALA A 174 0.72 17.07 21.66
N LEU A 175 1.07 17.48 20.44
CA LEU A 175 0.90 18.83 19.94
C LEU A 175 -0.57 19.25 19.84
N HIS A 176 -1.44 18.33 19.42
CA HIS A 176 -2.87 18.55 19.36
C HIS A 176 -3.47 18.78 20.77
N PHE A 177 -3.23 17.87 21.71
CA PHE A 177 -3.74 18.01 23.08
C PHE A 177 -3.12 19.18 23.85
N ALA A 178 -1.90 19.63 23.47
CA ALA A 178 -1.30 20.84 24.00
C ALA A 178 -1.88 22.14 23.38
N GLY A 179 -2.78 22.03 22.39
CA GLY A 179 -3.35 23.17 21.68
C GLY A 179 -2.37 23.90 20.77
N ILE A 180 -1.24 23.29 20.43
CA ILE A 180 -0.17 23.90 19.62
C ILE A 180 -0.48 23.81 18.12
N VAL A 181 -1.06 22.69 17.67
CA VAL A 181 -1.56 22.57 16.29
C VAL A 181 -2.99 23.10 16.20
N ALA A 182 -3.45 23.42 14.97
CA ALA A 182 -4.80 23.97 14.75
C ALA A 182 -5.87 23.11 15.45
N PRO A 183 -6.97 23.75 15.91
CA PRO A 183 -8.06 23.03 16.54
C PRO A 183 -8.64 21.98 15.59
N ASP A 184 -9.22 20.93 16.16
CA ASP A 184 -9.89 19.86 15.42
C ASP A 184 -10.84 20.44 14.36
N MET A 185 -10.65 20.03 13.12
CA MET A 185 -11.66 20.25 12.10
C MET A 185 -12.81 19.30 12.41
N VAL A 186 -13.89 19.85 12.94
CA VAL A 186 -15.11 19.12 13.23
C VAL A 186 -15.88 18.95 11.91
N SER A 187 -15.88 17.76 11.36
CA SER A 187 -16.73 17.41 10.23
C SER A 187 -18.08 16.97 10.78
N GLU A 188 -19.10 17.82 10.66
CA GLU A 188 -20.47 17.45 10.96
C GLU A 188 -20.98 16.44 9.93
N ARG A 189 -21.05 15.18 10.31
CA ARG A 189 -22.00 14.26 9.70
C ARG A 189 -23.30 14.45 10.45
N VAL A 190 -24.33 14.97 9.81
CA VAL A 190 -25.68 15.06 10.38
C VAL A 190 -25.75 14.66 11.87
N GLY A 191 -25.31 15.58 12.76
CA GLY A 191 -25.35 15.38 14.22
C GLY A 191 -24.19 14.60 14.88
N GLU A 192 -23.14 14.22 14.15
CA GLU A 192 -21.94 13.56 14.74
C GLU A 192 -20.76 14.53 14.74
N TYR A 193 -20.18 14.75 15.92
CA TYR A 193 -18.87 15.39 16.06
C TYR A 193 -17.76 14.36 15.79
N ARG A 194 -16.81 14.71 14.94
CA ARG A 194 -15.70 13.83 14.58
C ARG A 194 -14.37 14.51 14.88
N SER A 195 -13.59 13.92 15.76
CA SER A 195 -12.23 14.40 16.03
C SER A 195 -11.27 13.99 14.93
N THR A 196 -10.40 14.89 14.51
CA THR A 196 -9.32 14.63 13.56
C THR A 196 -8.00 14.29 14.27
N PHE A 197 -7.93 14.44 15.58
CA PHE A 197 -6.74 14.17 16.38
C PHE A 197 -5.48 14.86 15.84
N GLY A 198 -5.61 16.10 15.36
CA GLY A 198 -4.50 16.89 14.81
C GLY A 198 -4.17 16.60 13.34
N TYR A 199 -5.05 15.88 12.62
CA TYR A 199 -4.95 15.68 11.17
C TYR A 199 -6.04 16.45 10.43
N GLY A 200 -5.84 16.70 9.13
CA GLY A 200 -6.80 17.48 8.34
C GLY A 200 -8.16 16.79 8.12
N HIS A 201 -8.25 15.47 8.31
CA HIS A 201 -9.49 14.70 8.15
C HIS A 201 -9.50 13.46 9.05
N PRO A 202 -10.65 13.09 9.66
CA PRO A 202 -10.75 11.90 10.53
C PRO A 202 -10.36 10.60 9.83
N ASN A 203 -10.70 10.43 8.53
CA ASN A 203 -10.34 9.22 7.79
C ASN A 203 -8.82 9.10 7.56
N THR A 204 -8.09 10.22 7.47
CA THR A 204 -6.63 10.21 7.40
C THR A 204 -6.04 9.61 8.67
N PHE A 205 -6.48 10.08 9.83
CA PHE A 205 -6.08 9.50 11.11
C PHE A 205 -6.48 8.02 11.23
N GLY A 206 -7.73 7.68 10.86
CA GLY A 206 -8.21 6.30 10.84
C GLY A 206 -7.36 5.38 9.96
N GLY A 207 -6.96 5.85 8.78
CA GLY A 207 -6.07 5.11 7.87
C GLY A 207 -4.70 4.86 8.46
N LEU A 208 -4.08 5.86 9.12
CA LEU A 208 -2.81 5.72 9.83
C LEU A 208 -2.90 4.65 10.93
N VAL A 209 -3.95 4.70 11.76
CA VAL A 209 -4.15 3.73 12.84
C VAL A 209 -4.32 2.32 12.29
N VAL A 210 -5.06 2.14 11.18
CA VAL A 210 -5.17 0.84 10.49
C VAL A 210 -3.81 0.38 10.00
N GLY A 211 -3.02 1.24 9.36
CA GLY A 211 -1.67 0.91 8.88
C GLY A 211 -0.75 0.43 10.02
N LEU A 212 -0.74 1.14 11.14
CA LEU A 212 0.02 0.76 12.33
C LEU A 212 -0.49 -0.56 12.93
N LEU A 213 -1.82 -0.78 13.00
CA LEU A 213 -2.40 -2.04 13.46
C LEU A 213 -1.97 -3.21 12.57
N LEU A 214 -2.05 -3.06 11.24
CA LEU A 214 -1.62 -4.09 10.29
C LEU A 214 -0.13 -4.41 10.43
N ALA A 215 0.73 -3.39 10.51
CA ALA A 215 2.16 -3.57 10.72
C ALA A 215 2.44 -4.31 12.05
N TRP A 216 1.77 -3.92 13.13
CA TRP A 216 1.90 -4.56 14.44
C TRP A 216 1.45 -6.03 14.40
N VAL A 217 0.29 -6.35 13.80
CA VAL A 217 -0.20 -7.73 13.67
C VAL A 217 0.75 -8.57 12.80
N MET A 218 1.28 -8.02 11.71
CA MET A 218 2.28 -8.71 10.89
C MET A 218 3.55 -9.04 11.68
N LEU A 219 4.02 -8.14 12.55
CA LEU A 219 5.16 -8.38 13.43
C LEU A 219 4.89 -9.48 14.47
N ARG A 220 3.63 -9.62 14.92
CA ARG A 220 3.17 -10.63 15.89
C ARG A 220 2.87 -11.98 15.25
N ALA A 221 2.91 -12.10 13.93
CA ALA A 221 2.42 -13.27 13.18
C ALA A 221 2.97 -14.63 13.67
N ARG A 222 4.24 -14.69 14.13
CA ARG A 222 4.87 -15.91 14.66
C ARG A 222 4.43 -16.24 16.09
N HIS A 223 3.88 -15.28 16.82
CA HIS A 223 3.52 -15.37 18.23
C HIS A 223 2.11 -14.85 18.47
N LEU A 224 1.19 -15.12 17.54
CA LEU A 224 -0.19 -14.68 17.62
C LEU A 224 -0.87 -15.21 18.88
N ARG A 225 -1.54 -14.33 19.63
CA ARG A 225 -2.26 -14.64 20.87
C ARG A 225 -3.64 -13.98 20.87
N TRP A 226 -4.50 -14.40 21.79
CA TRP A 226 -5.81 -13.75 21.98
C TRP A 226 -5.70 -12.25 22.32
N ALA A 227 -4.63 -11.85 23.00
CA ALA A 227 -4.33 -10.44 23.25
C ALA A 227 -4.21 -9.64 21.94
N ASP A 228 -3.67 -10.25 20.87
CA ASP A 228 -3.53 -9.59 19.58
C ASP A 228 -4.90 -9.35 18.90
N ALA A 229 -5.83 -10.31 19.02
CA ALA A 229 -7.20 -10.13 18.57
C ALA A 229 -7.95 -9.10 19.43
N ALA A 230 -7.73 -9.11 20.76
CA ALA A 230 -8.33 -8.14 21.67
C ALA A 230 -7.85 -6.70 21.40
N VAL A 231 -6.56 -6.50 21.12
CA VAL A 231 -6.02 -5.20 20.71
C VAL A 231 -6.63 -4.74 19.39
N SER A 232 -6.76 -5.63 18.39
CA SER A 232 -7.42 -5.30 17.13
C SER A 232 -8.89 -4.89 17.34
N ALA A 233 -9.61 -5.58 18.23
CA ALA A 233 -10.98 -5.22 18.60
C ALA A 233 -11.04 -3.86 19.30
N ALA A 234 -10.15 -3.61 20.27
CA ALA A 234 -10.08 -2.35 21.00
C ALA A 234 -9.77 -1.17 20.06
N VAL A 235 -8.85 -1.35 19.10
CA VAL A 235 -8.59 -0.37 18.01
C VAL A 235 -9.85 -0.16 17.19
N GLY A 236 -10.60 -1.20 16.85
CA GLY A 236 -11.88 -1.08 16.13
C GLY A 236 -12.88 -0.24 16.91
N VAL A 237 -13.05 -0.46 18.21
CA VAL A 237 -13.92 0.34 19.09
C VAL A 237 -13.44 1.80 19.15
N PHE A 238 -12.14 2.02 19.36
CA PHE A 238 -11.57 3.36 19.36
C PHE A 238 -11.83 4.12 18.05
N LEU A 239 -11.64 3.47 16.90
CA LEU A 239 -11.88 4.06 15.59
C LEU A 239 -13.37 4.35 15.34
N TRP A 240 -14.26 3.56 15.93
CA TRP A 240 -15.69 3.76 15.83
C TRP A 240 -16.17 4.93 16.69
N GLU A 241 -15.76 5.02 17.94
CA GLU A 241 -16.22 6.02 18.91
C GLU A 241 -15.45 7.35 18.85
N GLY A 242 -14.11 7.29 18.68
CA GLY A 242 -13.23 8.48 18.69
C GLY A 242 -13.33 9.28 17.40
N PRO A 243 -12.59 8.92 16.34
CA PRO A 243 -12.64 9.66 15.08
C PRO A 243 -13.90 9.36 14.24
N ALA A 244 -14.77 8.46 14.69
CA ALA A 244 -15.93 7.97 13.97
C ALA A 244 -15.62 7.49 12.54
N CYS A 245 -14.48 6.80 12.37
CA CYS A 245 -13.98 6.25 11.11
C CYS A 245 -14.55 4.85 10.88
N ARG A 246 -15.82 4.75 10.49
CA ARG A 246 -16.56 3.47 10.39
C ARG A 246 -15.85 2.43 9.51
N THR A 247 -15.31 2.83 8.36
CA THR A 247 -14.60 1.90 7.46
C THR A 247 -13.34 1.34 8.10
N ALA A 248 -12.54 2.19 8.74
CA ALA A 248 -11.35 1.77 9.45
C ALA A 248 -11.69 0.83 10.62
N ALA A 249 -12.75 1.14 11.38
CA ALA A 249 -13.26 0.30 12.46
C ALA A 249 -13.74 -1.06 11.95
N LEU A 250 -14.52 -1.09 10.85
CA LEU A 250 -14.99 -2.35 10.24
C LEU A 250 -13.81 -3.22 9.75
N SER A 251 -12.78 -2.61 9.18
CA SER A 251 -11.56 -3.34 8.79
C SER A 251 -10.86 -3.95 9.99
N ALA A 252 -10.74 -3.21 11.12
CA ALA A 252 -10.15 -3.71 12.36
C ALA A 252 -11.00 -4.83 12.99
N PHE A 253 -12.33 -4.72 13.00
CA PHE A 253 -13.23 -5.78 13.46
C PHE A 253 -13.15 -7.02 12.58
N PHE A 254 -13.10 -6.85 11.25
CA PHE A 254 -12.92 -7.97 10.33
C PHE A 254 -11.57 -8.66 10.55
N LEU A 255 -10.49 -7.89 10.74
CA LEU A 255 -9.20 -8.45 11.13
C LEU A 255 -9.31 -9.23 12.44
N THR A 256 -10.00 -8.71 13.45
CA THR A 256 -10.24 -9.40 14.73
C THR A 256 -10.89 -10.76 14.52
N LEU A 257 -11.93 -10.83 13.68
CA LEU A 257 -12.62 -12.10 13.36
C LEU A 257 -11.68 -13.09 12.68
N LEU A 258 -10.85 -12.62 11.73
CA LEU A 258 -9.88 -13.47 11.04
C LEU A 258 -8.80 -13.99 12.01
N LEU A 259 -8.29 -13.14 12.91
CA LEU A 259 -7.30 -13.53 13.92
C LEU A 259 -7.90 -14.53 14.93
N ALA A 260 -9.12 -14.28 15.38
CA ALA A 260 -9.84 -15.22 16.26
C ALA A 260 -10.06 -16.57 15.58
N ALA A 261 -10.49 -16.58 14.30
CA ALA A 261 -10.63 -17.81 13.53
C ALA A 261 -9.28 -18.55 13.37
N ALA A 262 -8.18 -17.81 13.15
CA ALA A 262 -6.84 -18.40 13.06
C ALA A 262 -6.36 -19.00 14.38
N LEU A 263 -6.79 -18.45 15.52
CA LEU A 263 -6.47 -18.96 16.86
C LEU A 263 -7.33 -20.17 17.23
N VAL A 264 -8.63 -20.12 16.96
CA VAL A 264 -9.56 -21.20 17.32
C VAL A 264 -9.38 -22.41 16.41
N ARG A 265 -9.27 -22.16 15.10
CA ARG A 265 -9.26 -23.25 14.10
C ARG A 265 -8.30 -22.98 12.95
N PRO A 266 -6.98 -23.05 13.20
CA PRO A 266 -5.96 -22.75 12.21
C PRO A 266 -6.04 -23.67 10.96
N SER A 267 -6.66 -24.86 11.09
CA SER A 267 -6.89 -25.79 9.99
C SER A 267 -7.81 -25.21 8.89
N VAL A 268 -8.71 -24.28 9.23
CA VAL A 268 -9.58 -23.61 8.24
C VAL A 268 -8.74 -22.92 7.17
N PHE A 269 -7.65 -22.26 7.58
CA PHE A 269 -6.78 -21.53 6.66
C PHE A 269 -5.77 -22.41 5.91
N ARG A 270 -5.65 -23.69 6.26
CA ARG A 270 -4.77 -24.67 5.60
C ARG A 270 -5.48 -25.49 4.53
N GLY A 271 -6.79 -25.29 4.37
CA GLY A 271 -7.58 -25.97 3.36
C GLY A 271 -7.12 -25.65 1.93
N ARG A 272 -7.09 -26.66 1.05
CA ARG A 272 -6.71 -26.50 -0.36
C ARG A 272 -7.46 -25.38 -1.11
N PRO A 273 -8.77 -25.10 -0.85
CA PRO A 273 -9.49 -24.04 -1.55
C PRO A 273 -9.14 -22.63 -1.05
N VAL A 274 -8.61 -22.49 0.18
CA VAL A 274 -8.41 -21.18 0.81
C VAL A 274 -7.53 -20.22 0.00
N PRO A 275 -6.37 -20.62 -0.55
CA PRO A 275 -5.58 -19.74 -1.39
C PRO A 275 -6.34 -19.22 -2.61
N TRP A 276 -7.16 -20.07 -3.24
CA TRP A 276 -7.99 -19.70 -4.39
C TRP A 276 -9.14 -18.78 -4.01
N LEU A 277 -9.84 -19.06 -2.91
CA LEU A 277 -10.92 -18.21 -2.40
C LEU A 277 -10.40 -16.84 -2.00
N ALA A 278 -9.21 -16.78 -1.36
CA ALA A 278 -8.56 -15.53 -1.00
C ALA A 278 -8.14 -14.73 -2.24
N ALA A 279 -7.59 -15.37 -3.27
CA ALA A 279 -7.28 -14.71 -4.53
C ALA A 279 -8.54 -14.22 -5.26
N LEU A 280 -9.60 -15.05 -5.30
CA LEU A 280 -10.88 -14.72 -5.92
C LEU A 280 -11.56 -13.53 -5.21
N SER A 281 -11.35 -13.36 -3.89
CA SER A 281 -11.95 -12.25 -3.13
C SER A 281 -11.57 -10.90 -3.70
N VAL A 282 -10.38 -10.74 -4.30
CA VAL A 282 -9.96 -9.51 -4.97
C VAL A 282 -10.86 -9.18 -6.15
N ALA A 283 -11.14 -10.17 -7.00
CA ALA A 283 -12.03 -10.00 -8.15
C ALA A 283 -13.49 -9.74 -7.70
N VAL A 284 -13.94 -10.45 -6.66
CA VAL A 284 -15.28 -10.26 -6.11
C VAL A 284 -15.45 -8.86 -5.53
N VAL A 285 -14.51 -8.42 -4.67
CA VAL A 285 -14.57 -7.07 -4.08
C VAL A 285 -14.46 -6.00 -5.17
N GLY A 286 -13.59 -6.19 -6.16
CA GLY A 286 -13.48 -5.26 -7.30
C GLY A 286 -14.77 -5.19 -8.12
N ALA A 287 -15.38 -6.34 -8.45
CA ALA A 287 -16.63 -6.39 -9.17
C ALA A 287 -17.79 -5.76 -8.38
N VAL A 288 -17.92 -6.08 -7.09
CA VAL A 288 -18.92 -5.49 -6.20
C VAL A 288 -18.72 -3.97 -6.09
N SER A 289 -17.47 -3.53 -5.94
CA SER A 289 -17.11 -2.10 -5.88
C SER A 289 -17.54 -1.32 -7.12
N TYR A 290 -17.49 -1.95 -8.30
CA TYR A 290 -17.90 -1.32 -9.55
C TYR A 290 -19.40 -1.46 -9.82
N LEU A 291 -19.96 -2.66 -9.62
CA LEU A 291 -21.35 -2.98 -10.02
C LEU A 291 -22.40 -2.44 -9.04
N LEU A 292 -22.09 -2.39 -7.73
CA LEU A 292 -23.05 -1.91 -6.74
C LEU A 292 -23.51 -0.47 -6.98
N PRO A 293 -22.60 0.50 -7.24
CA PRO A 293 -23.00 1.87 -7.59
C PRO A 293 -23.88 1.94 -8.84
N LEU A 294 -23.66 1.08 -9.85
CA LEU A 294 -24.46 1.06 -11.06
C LEU A 294 -25.91 0.64 -10.81
N GLY A 295 -26.19 -0.10 -9.72
CA GLY A 295 -27.56 -0.44 -9.32
C GLY A 295 -28.37 0.74 -8.75
N LEU A 296 -27.74 1.89 -8.53
CA LEU A 296 -28.42 3.10 -8.05
C LEU A 296 -29.03 3.84 -9.24
N VAL A 297 -30.36 3.90 -9.26
CA VAL A 297 -31.11 4.71 -10.23
C VAL A 297 -31.32 6.10 -9.66
N LYS A 298 -30.97 7.15 -10.41
CA LYS A 298 -30.84 8.48 -9.89
C LYS A 298 -31.71 9.54 -10.51
N CYS A 299 -32.31 10.35 -9.67
CA CYS A 299 -33.01 11.56 -10.07
C CYS A 299 -32.26 12.88 -9.73
N GLY A 300 -31.16 12.83 -8.99
CA GLY A 300 -30.35 14.01 -8.64
C GLY A 300 -29.44 13.78 -7.43
N PRO A 301 -28.44 14.63 -7.20
CA PRO A 301 -27.41 14.42 -6.16
C PRO A 301 -27.97 14.44 -4.72
N TRP A 302 -29.16 14.98 -4.52
CA TRP A 302 -29.77 15.15 -3.21
C TRP A 302 -31.11 14.43 -3.05
N ASN A 303 -31.59 13.73 -4.09
CA ASN A 303 -32.81 12.95 -4.02
C ASN A 303 -32.51 11.52 -3.56
N ASN A 304 -33.16 11.11 -2.47
CA ASN A 304 -32.98 9.79 -1.84
C ASN A 304 -33.73 8.66 -2.56
N ASP A 305 -34.28 8.89 -3.74
CA ASP A 305 -34.94 7.87 -4.56
C ASP A 305 -33.89 7.06 -5.33
N PHE A 306 -33.22 6.17 -4.60
CA PHE A 306 -32.12 5.37 -5.12
C PHE A 306 -32.53 3.92 -5.25
N GLY A 307 -32.83 3.45 -6.44
CA GLY A 307 -32.94 2.03 -6.72
C GLY A 307 -33.70 1.18 -5.68
N PRO A 308 -33.34 -0.07 -5.48
CA PRO A 308 -33.99 -0.91 -4.49
C PRO A 308 -33.76 -0.38 -3.06
N PRO A 309 -34.76 -0.42 -2.17
CA PRO A 309 -34.65 0.11 -0.78
C PRO A 309 -33.48 -0.47 0.03
N TRP A 310 -33.09 -1.73 -0.24
CA TRP A 310 -31.95 -2.35 0.42
C TRP A 310 -30.62 -1.68 0.03
N LEU A 311 -30.47 -1.26 -1.24
CA LEU A 311 -29.27 -0.62 -1.74
C LEU A 311 -29.15 0.82 -1.19
N ALA A 312 -30.25 1.54 -1.09
CA ALA A 312 -30.32 2.85 -0.43
C ALA A 312 -29.90 2.77 1.06
N ARG A 313 -30.32 1.70 1.76
CA ARG A 313 -29.89 1.45 3.16
C ARG A 313 -28.38 1.18 3.26
N ILE A 314 -27.83 0.41 2.33
CA ILE A 314 -26.38 0.16 2.27
C ILE A 314 -25.63 1.46 1.99
N ASP A 315 -26.10 2.25 1.02
CA ASP A 315 -25.49 3.54 0.69
C ASP A 315 -25.51 4.52 1.88
N GLY A 316 -26.66 4.62 2.58
CA GLY A 316 -26.76 5.40 3.81
C GLY A 316 -25.78 4.93 4.90
N ALA A 317 -25.65 3.61 5.10
CA ALA A 317 -24.69 3.03 6.04
C ALA A 317 -23.23 3.32 5.65
N LEU A 318 -22.94 3.39 4.35
CA LEU A 318 -21.65 3.75 3.78
C LEU A 318 -21.49 5.29 3.63
N THR A 319 -22.37 6.08 4.20
CA THR A 319 -22.34 7.55 4.11
C THR A 319 -22.35 8.08 2.68
N ASN A 320 -23.26 7.56 1.87
CA ASN A 320 -23.51 7.92 0.47
C ASN A 320 -22.32 7.69 -0.49
N ARG A 321 -21.40 6.76 -0.14
CA ARG A 321 -20.21 6.49 -0.96
C ARG A 321 -20.54 5.79 -2.28
N LEU A 322 -21.59 4.97 -2.32
CA LEU A 322 -22.05 4.36 -3.57
C LEU A 322 -22.65 5.43 -4.50
N SER A 323 -23.44 6.35 -3.96
CA SER A 323 -23.99 7.48 -4.71
C SER A 323 -22.91 8.38 -5.27
N MET A 324 -21.89 8.70 -4.46
CA MET A 324 -20.74 9.50 -4.88
C MET A 324 -19.97 8.80 -6.01
N THR A 325 -19.71 7.50 -5.85
CA THR A 325 -19.07 6.70 -6.87
C THR A 325 -19.89 6.66 -8.17
N TRP A 326 -21.22 6.49 -8.06
CA TRP A 326 -22.11 6.52 -9.24
C TRP A 326 -22.08 7.88 -9.94
N MET A 327 -22.05 8.99 -9.18
CA MET A 327 -21.92 10.33 -9.77
C MET A 327 -20.58 10.50 -10.50
N ALA A 328 -19.49 9.99 -9.93
CA ALA A 328 -18.19 10.00 -10.58
C ALA A 328 -18.22 9.22 -11.92
N TYR A 329 -18.96 8.11 -11.99
CA TYR A 329 -19.16 7.37 -13.24
C TYR A 329 -19.91 8.16 -14.33
N ARG A 330 -20.69 9.16 -13.93
CA ARG A 330 -21.41 10.04 -14.87
C ARG A 330 -20.58 11.24 -15.33
N VAL A 331 -19.60 11.62 -14.57
CA VAL A 331 -18.77 12.81 -14.82
C VAL A 331 -17.47 12.44 -15.54
N HIS A 332 -16.93 11.26 -15.27
CA HIS A 332 -15.63 10.82 -15.77
C HIS A 332 -15.76 9.62 -16.71
N ASP A 333 -15.05 9.66 -17.84
CA ASP A 333 -14.84 8.50 -18.70
C ASP A 333 -13.65 7.66 -18.20
N ILE A 334 -13.66 6.36 -18.51
CA ILE A 334 -12.53 5.48 -18.19
C ILE A 334 -11.45 5.69 -19.26
N LYS A 335 -10.27 6.19 -18.86
CA LYS A 335 -9.11 6.38 -19.74
C LYS A 335 -8.04 5.31 -19.48
N ILE A 336 -7.46 4.75 -20.55
CA ILE A 336 -6.50 3.63 -20.48
C ILE A 336 -5.29 3.95 -19.57
N ALA A 337 -4.76 5.16 -19.70
CA ALA A 337 -3.58 5.62 -18.94
C ALA A 337 -3.93 6.34 -17.63
N GLY A 338 -5.21 6.34 -17.25
CA GLY A 338 -5.70 7.13 -16.13
C GLY A 338 -5.85 8.61 -16.46
N GLN A 339 -6.24 9.40 -15.48
CA GLN A 339 -6.52 10.82 -15.58
C GLN A 339 -6.50 11.50 -14.22
N VAL A 340 -6.42 12.82 -14.22
CA VAL A 340 -6.72 13.63 -13.04
C VAL A 340 -8.22 13.58 -12.80
N LEU A 341 -8.62 13.25 -11.58
CA LEU A 341 -10.02 13.32 -11.16
C LEU A 341 -10.29 14.67 -10.50
N SER A 342 -11.50 15.17 -10.67
CA SER A 342 -11.97 16.33 -9.91
C SER A 342 -12.17 15.93 -8.44
N ASP A 343 -12.04 16.93 -7.54
CA ASP A 343 -12.27 16.70 -6.10
C ASP A 343 -13.72 16.31 -5.79
N TRP A 344 -14.62 16.65 -6.68
CA TRP A 344 -16.04 16.35 -6.57
C TRP A 344 -16.61 15.80 -7.88
N PRO A 345 -17.38 14.70 -7.85
CA PRO A 345 -17.67 13.83 -6.70
C PRO A 345 -16.46 12.97 -6.30
N ALA A 346 -16.23 12.83 -4.99
CA ALA A 346 -15.10 12.06 -4.47
C ALA A 346 -15.26 10.55 -4.74
N LEU A 347 -14.18 9.91 -5.17
CA LEU A 347 -14.10 8.45 -5.33
C LEU A 347 -13.40 7.85 -4.11
N ASP A 348 -14.17 7.48 -3.10
CA ASP A 348 -13.63 6.88 -1.87
C ASP A 348 -13.38 5.36 -1.98
N ASN A 349 -13.91 4.71 -2.98
CA ASN A 349 -13.68 3.29 -3.22
C ASN A 349 -12.36 3.07 -3.98
N SER A 350 -11.42 2.31 -3.42
CA SER A 350 -10.09 2.09 -4.04
C SER A 350 -10.15 1.43 -5.41
N PHE A 351 -11.07 0.49 -5.64
CA PHE A 351 -11.17 -0.21 -6.93
C PHE A 351 -11.73 0.69 -8.01
N ALA A 352 -12.76 1.48 -7.69
CA ALA A 352 -13.28 2.49 -8.60
C ALA A 352 -12.24 3.59 -8.85
N PHE A 353 -11.58 4.05 -7.79
CA PHE A 353 -10.49 5.02 -7.89
C PHE A 353 -9.36 4.53 -8.79
N MET A 354 -8.90 3.27 -8.64
CA MET A 354 -7.90 2.68 -9.53
C MET A 354 -8.35 2.70 -11.00
N LEU A 355 -9.59 2.28 -11.24
CA LEU A 355 -10.11 2.16 -12.59
C LEU A 355 -10.16 3.51 -13.30
N TYR A 356 -10.60 4.56 -12.60
CA TYR A 356 -10.77 5.89 -13.18
C TYR A 356 -9.50 6.72 -13.15
N GLN A 357 -8.76 6.73 -12.04
CA GLN A 357 -7.56 7.55 -11.89
C GLN A 357 -6.31 6.90 -12.49
N PHE A 358 -6.15 5.56 -12.34
CA PHE A 358 -4.96 4.87 -12.84
C PHE A 358 -5.20 4.12 -14.16
N GLY A 359 -6.44 3.98 -14.56
CA GLY A 359 -6.85 3.29 -15.79
C GLY A 359 -6.93 1.77 -15.63
N PRO A 360 -7.64 1.10 -16.56
CA PRO A 360 -7.97 -0.32 -16.46
C PRO A 360 -6.73 -1.24 -16.51
N VAL A 361 -5.68 -0.84 -17.23
CA VAL A 361 -4.45 -1.65 -17.32
C VAL A 361 -3.76 -1.74 -15.96
N MET A 362 -3.56 -0.60 -15.30
CA MET A 362 -2.93 -0.57 -14.00
C MET A 362 -3.82 -1.18 -12.92
N ALA A 363 -5.13 -0.94 -12.98
CA ALA A 363 -6.09 -1.56 -12.07
C ALA A 363 -6.05 -3.10 -12.16
N ALA A 364 -5.98 -3.66 -13.37
CA ALA A 364 -5.85 -5.10 -13.58
C ALA A 364 -4.51 -5.65 -13.05
N ILE A 365 -3.40 -4.94 -13.28
CA ILE A 365 -2.09 -5.33 -12.76
C ILE A 365 -2.11 -5.35 -11.23
N ILE A 366 -2.61 -4.30 -10.59
CA ILE A 366 -2.68 -4.22 -9.13
C ILE A 366 -3.56 -5.35 -8.58
N ALA A 367 -4.75 -5.55 -9.14
CA ALA A 367 -5.65 -6.62 -8.72
C ALA A 367 -5.00 -8.01 -8.86
N ALA A 368 -4.29 -8.27 -9.97
CA ALA A 368 -3.55 -9.50 -10.19
C ALA A 368 -2.42 -9.69 -9.16
N LEU A 369 -1.68 -8.63 -8.82
CA LEU A 369 -0.63 -8.67 -7.80
C LEU A 369 -1.20 -8.95 -6.40
N PHE A 370 -2.32 -8.31 -6.03
CA PHE A 370 -3.02 -8.60 -4.76
C PHE A 370 -3.53 -10.04 -4.71
N ALA A 371 -4.15 -10.54 -5.79
CA ALA A 371 -4.62 -11.91 -5.88
C ALA A 371 -3.47 -12.92 -5.78
N ALA A 372 -2.36 -12.67 -6.48
CA ALA A 372 -1.16 -13.50 -6.41
C ALA A 372 -0.53 -13.47 -5.01
N ALA A 373 -0.51 -12.30 -4.35
CA ALA A 373 -0.01 -12.16 -2.99
C ALA A 373 -0.87 -12.96 -1.99
N LEU A 374 -2.18 -12.83 -2.03
CA LEU A 374 -3.08 -13.59 -1.17
C LEU A 374 -2.93 -15.10 -1.39
N TRP A 375 -2.94 -15.54 -2.66
CA TRP A 375 -2.73 -16.95 -2.99
C TRP A 375 -1.41 -17.47 -2.44
N GLY A 376 -0.30 -16.74 -2.64
CA GLY A 376 1.03 -17.11 -2.18
C GLY A 376 1.14 -17.18 -0.65
N LEU A 377 0.57 -16.20 0.06
CA LEU A 377 0.60 -16.13 1.52
C LEU A 377 -0.13 -17.31 2.17
N PHE A 378 -1.37 -17.61 1.74
CA PHE A 378 -2.11 -18.74 2.29
C PHE A 378 -1.51 -20.07 1.88
N ARG A 379 -1.01 -20.21 0.65
CA ARG A 379 -0.32 -21.42 0.20
C ARG A 379 0.97 -21.71 0.98
N SER A 380 1.69 -20.68 1.41
CA SER A 380 2.94 -20.81 2.21
C SER A 380 2.70 -20.88 3.72
N GLY A 381 1.44 -20.85 4.17
CA GLY A 381 1.10 -20.88 5.59
C GLY A 381 1.35 -19.55 6.33
N LYS A 382 1.61 -18.45 5.62
CA LYS A 382 1.74 -17.09 6.20
C LYS A 382 0.35 -16.48 6.46
N THR A 383 -0.50 -17.24 7.15
CA THR A 383 -1.93 -16.97 7.36
C THR A 383 -2.19 -15.59 7.92
N VAL A 384 -1.45 -15.17 8.96
CA VAL A 384 -1.69 -13.87 9.62
C VAL A 384 -1.43 -12.71 8.65
N TRP A 385 -0.38 -12.79 7.84
CA TRP A 385 -0.11 -11.78 6.79
C TRP A 385 -1.21 -11.77 5.72
N GLY A 386 -1.71 -12.95 5.35
CA GLY A 386 -2.88 -13.08 4.48
C GLY A 386 -4.14 -12.44 5.07
N CYS A 387 -4.39 -12.62 6.38
CA CYS A 387 -5.50 -11.99 7.09
C CYS A 387 -5.38 -10.45 7.09
N CYS A 388 -4.16 -9.91 7.29
CA CYS A 388 -3.92 -8.47 7.19
C CYS A 388 -4.23 -7.93 5.78
N LEU A 389 -3.83 -8.66 4.74
CA LEU A 389 -4.13 -8.26 3.36
C LEU A 389 -5.62 -8.36 3.03
N LEU A 390 -6.35 -9.36 3.57
CA LEU A 390 -7.81 -9.45 3.45
C LEU A 390 -8.53 -8.31 4.18
N ALA A 391 -8.06 -7.92 5.39
CA ALA A 391 -8.61 -6.78 6.10
C ALA A 391 -8.43 -5.48 5.30
N MET A 392 -7.31 -5.36 4.59
CA MET A 392 -7.07 -4.23 3.69
C MET A 392 -8.02 -4.22 2.48
N LEU A 393 -8.46 -5.38 1.97
CA LEU A 393 -9.49 -5.43 0.91
C LEU A 393 -10.82 -4.88 1.40
N VAL A 394 -11.22 -5.17 2.64
CA VAL A 394 -12.45 -4.60 3.24
C VAL A 394 -12.32 -3.08 3.37
N TYR A 395 -11.17 -2.60 3.82
CA TYR A 395 -10.88 -1.17 3.88
C TYR A 395 -10.98 -0.52 2.49
N SER A 396 -10.44 -1.17 1.48
CA SER A 396 -10.39 -0.71 0.08
C SER A 396 -11.77 -0.55 -0.56
N PHE A 397 -12.78 -1.25 -0.05
CA PHE A 397 -14.15 -1.16 -0.56
C PHE A 397 -14.79 0.21 -0.33
N ALA A 398 -14.40 0.91 0.73
CA ALA A 398 -15.01 2.18 1.10
C ALA A 398 -14.00 3.32 1.37
N GLU A 399 -12.70 3.11 1.10
CA GLU A 399 -11.66 4.15 1.22
C GLU A 399 -10.68 4.06 0.05
N CYS A 400 -10.26 5.20 -0.50
CA CYS A 400 -9.29 5.25 -1.61
C CYS A 400 -7.83 5.20 -1.15
N GLN A 401 -7.54 5.21 0.15
CA GLN A 401 -6.20 5.32 0.71
C GLN A 401 -5.39 4.01 0.72
N SER A 402 -5.91 2.93 0.13
CA SER A 402 -5.21 1.63 0.04
C SER A 402 -3.91 1.68 -0.77
N PHE A 403 -3.69 2.75 -1.53
CA PHE A 403 -2.46 3.03 -2.27
C PHE A 403 -1.47 3.91 -1.51
N HIS A 404 -1.75 4.24 -0.27
CA HIS A 404 -0.82 4.93 0.60
C HIS A 404 -0.11 3.89 1.45
N LEU A 405 1.21 3.85 1.38
CA LEU A 405 2.03 2.87 2.10
C LEU A 405 1.80 2.94 3.61
N THR A 406 1.59 4.12 4.14
CA THR A 406 1.29 4.38 5.55
C THR A 406 0.00 3.74 6.02
N THR A 407 -1.04 3.72 5.18
CA THR A 407 -2.30 3.02 5.47
C THR A 407 -2.22 1.53 5.15
N ASN A 408 -1.43 1.17 4.14
CA ASN A 408 -1.34 -0.20 3.63
C ASN A 408 0.10 -0.72 3.58
N PRO A 409 0.73 -1.02 4.71
CA PRO A 409 2.05 -1.65 4.73
C PRO A 409 2.05 -3.07 4.13
N THR A 410 0.87 -3.70 3.99
CA THR A 410 0.76 -5.02 3.34
C THR A 410 1.06 -4.97 1.85
N ALA A 411 1.03 -3.80 1.21
CA ALA A 411 1.42 -3.62 -0.17
C ALA A 411 2.89 -4.03 -0.43
N LEU A 412 3.76 -3.97 0.57
CA LEU A 412 5.14 -4.46 0.46
C LEU A 412 5.22 -5.95 0.13
N LEU A 413 4.18 -6.74 0.47
CA LEU A 413 4.09 -8.16 0.13
C LEU A 413 3.93 -8.41 -1.38
N LEU A 414 3.46 -7.42 -2.12
CA LEU A 414 3.32 -7.50 -3.59
C LEU A 414 4.66 -7.68 -4.29
N CYS A 415 5.76 -7.29 -3.66
CA CYS A 415 7.13 -7.54 -4.13
C CYS A 415 7.34 -9.02 -4.50
N GLY A 416 6.86 -9.95 -3.67
CA GLY A 416 6.94 -11.38 -3.94
C GLY A 416 6.28 -11.79 -5.25
N ALA A 417 5.13 -11.19 -5.58
CA ALA A 417 4.41 -11.44 -6.83
C ALA A 417 5.12 -10.78 -8.03
N VAL A 418 5.59 -9.53 -7.90
CA VAL A 418 6.32 -8.81 -8.96
C VAL A 418 7.54 -9.57 -9.43
N PHE A 419 8.36 -10.09 -8.49
CA PHE A 419 9.59 -10.80 -8.80
C PHE A 419 9.41 -12.32 -8.96
N ALA A 420 8.17 -12.81 -8.94
CA ALA A 420 7.84 -14.24 -8.98
C ALA A 420 8.65 -15.05 -7.95
N MET A 421 8.85 -14.49 -6.77
CA MET A 421 9.59 -15.13 -5.68
C MET A 421 8.81 -16.37 -5.17
N PRO A 422 9.50 -17.43 -4.72
CA PRO A 422 8.83 -18.52 -4.03
C PRO A 422 8.07 -17.97 -2.79
N PRO A 423 6.79 -18.32 -2.58
CA PRO A 423 5.98 -17.75 -1.49
C PRO A 423 6.56 -17.92 -0.08
N ASN A 424 7.34 -18.98 0.15
CA ASN A 424 8.06 -19.20 1.41
C ASN A 424 9.13 -18.15 1.70
N ARG A 425 9.66 -17.48 0.66
CA ARG A 425 10.69 -16.42 0.78
C ARG A 425 10.12 -15.02 0.92
N TRP A 426 8.81 -14.84 0.81
CA TRP A 426 8.23 -13.51 0.89
C TRP A 426 8.46 -12.88 2.26
N GLY A 427 9.04 -11.69 2.27
CA GLY A 427 9.38 -10.96 3.47
C GLY A 427 10.60 -11.48 4.25
N GLU A 428 11.39 -12.37 3.64
CA GLU A 428 12.64 -12.86 4.21
C GLU A 428 13.84 -12.32 3.41
N ALA A 429 14.94 -12.03 4.13
CA ALA A 429 16.18 -11.66 3.46
C ALA A 429 16.70 -12.85 2.62
N SER A 430 17.35 -12.55 1.50
CA SER A 430 18.04 -13.61 0.72
C SER A 430 19.06 -14.32 1.59
N PRO A 431 19.15 -15.66 1.52
CA PRO A 431 20.24 -16.35 2.16
C PRO A 431 21.59 -15.85 1.62
N SER A 432 22.51 -15.62 2.52
CA SER A 432 23.88 -15.13 2.25
C SER A 432 24.69 -16.08 1.37
#